data_fd14c01fc24982114f5f37fa9243ac1c
#
_entry.id   fd14c01fc24982114f5f37fa9243ac1c
#
_cell.length_a   1.000
_cell.length_b   1.000
_cell.length_c   1.000
_cell.angle_alpha   90.00
_cell.angle_beta   90.00
_cell.angle_gamma   90.00
#
_symmetry.space_group_name_H-M   'P 1'
#
loop_
_entity.id
_entity.type
_entity.pdbx_description
1 polymer ?
#
loop_
_entity_poly.entity_id
_entity_poly.type
_entity_poly.pdbx_seq_one_letter_code
_entity_poly.pdbx_strand_id
1 'polypeptide(L)'
;MGKIYFGVVADDFTGASDAASFLVKAGVPTVLFNGIPDAEPEFSEETRAVVIALKTRTMPREHAVAESLAAFRKLKRMVASQLYLKYCSTFDSTSEGNIGPVADAVMKAWNIPYTVLCPSLPVNGRTVKNGILYVNGVPLAESPMRNHPLTPMRDSRLVNLIEMQSEFSAKVIGSSSMVAAGSVAAGKPCYLIPDYETDEDGDRIAAFFGNLSFLTGGSGLIGALGRRYVKLYGTIQECSRSSVPRKDSASTGKALVLAGSCSAMTLRQIADYTGRGAVSYRLLPDELLDGRQNVEKVFAWIQEQESGSLIFSSASPEDLEKSQKLGKERVAAKIEETLAGLARMAAEHGYTRIIVAGGETSGAVTQALGYQAFQIGESVAPGVPVMTPLANPSLRLVLKSGNFGQEDFFTRALEMTGKENIPC
;
A
#
# COMPACT_ATOMS: atom_id res chain seq x y z
N MET A 1 8.44 7.96 -24.88
CA MET A 1 8.14 7.35 -23.58
C MET A 1 9.34 7.45 -22.66
N GLY A 2 9.21 8.05 -21.48
CA GLY A 2 10.25 8.08 -20.47
C GLY A 2 10.62 6.67 -20.02
N LYS A 3 11.88 6.43 -19.68
CA LYS A 3 12.36 5.10 -19.25
C LYS A 3 11.88 4.82 -17.84
N ILE A 4 11.05 3.79 -17.65
CA ILE A 4 10.68 3.30 -16.31
C ILE A 4 11.93 2.74 -15.64
N TYR A 5 12.22 3.21 -14.42
CA TYR A 5 13.34 2.68 -13.65
C TYR A 5 12.85 1.56 -12.70
N PHE A 6 11.84 1.83 -11.88
CA PHE A 6 11.31 0.85 -10.94
C PHE A 6 10.05 0.17 -11.47
N GLY A 7 10.05 -1.15 -11.51
CA GLY A 7 8.89 -1.99 -11.70
C GLY A 7 8.58 -2.75 -10.42
N VAL A 8 7.51 -2.40 -9.72
CA VAL A 8 7.14 -2.97 -8.42
C VAL A 8 5.91 -3.84 -8.56
N VAL A 9 5.96 -5.06 -8.03
CA VAL A 9 4.78 -5.92 -7.83
C VAL A 9 4.54 -6.04 -6.33
N ALA A 10 3.35 -5.69 -5.87
CA ALA A 10 2.95 -5.78 -4.47
C ALA A 10 1.88 -6.85 -4.28
N ASP A 11 1.96 -7.57 -3.16
CA ASP A 11 1.08 -8.68 -2.81
C ASP A 11 -0.32 -8.25 -2.35
N ASP A 12 -0.50 -6.94 -2.05
CA ASP A 12 -1.80 -6.32 -1.78
C ASP A 12 -1.83 -4.84 -2.20
N PHE A 13 -3.05 -4.28 -2.30
CA PHE A 13 -3.24 -2.89 -2.72
C PHE A 13 -2.71 -1.87 -1.70
N THR A 14 -2.89 -2.13 -0.40
CA THR A 14 -2.39 -1.24 0.65
C THR A 14 -0.85 -1.20 0.63
N GLY A 15 -0.20 -2.35 0.46
CA GLY A 15 1.25 -2.42 0.30
C GLY A 15 1.74 -1.73 -0.96
N ALA A 16 0.98 -1.81 -2.06
CA ALA A 16 1.30 -1.11 -3.30
C ALA A 16 1.24 0.41 -3.13
N SER A 17 0.18 0.94 -2.52
CA SER A 17 0.05 2.37 -2.25
C SER A 17 1.11 2.87 -1.27
N ASP A 18 1.47 2.06 -0.26
CA ASP A 18 2.56 2.33 0.67
C ASP A 18 3.90 2.44 -0.08
N ALA A 19 4.28 1.44 -0.90
CA ALA A 19 5.51 1.49 -1.70
C ALA A 19 5.55 2.69 -2.65
N ALA A 20 4.44 2.97 -3.34
CA ALA A 20 4.32 4.09 -4.25
C ALA A 20 4.50 5.43 -3.52
N SER A 21 3.95 5.56 -2.30
CA SER A 21 4.10 6.76 -1.47
C SER A 21 5.55 7.02 -1.07
N PHE A 22 6.32 5.98 -0.73
CA PHE A 22 7.74 6.11 -0.40
C PHE A 22 8.59 6.48 -1.61
N LEU A 23 8.24 6.00 -2.80
CA LEU A 23 8.90 6.41 -4.05
C LEU A 23 8.64 7.90 -4.35
N VAL A 24 7.38 8.34 -4.27
CA VAL A 24 7.01 9.76 -4.49
C VAL A 24 7.67 10.65 -3.44
N LYS A 25 7.66 10.27 -2.17
CA LYS A 25 8.37 10.99 -1.10
C LYS A 25 9.87 11.12 -1.36
N ALA A 26 10.47 10.14 -2.04
CA ALA A 26 11.86 10.19 -2.48
C ALA A 26 12.09 11.04 -3.75
N GLY A 27 11.05 11.59 -4.37
CA GLY A 27 11.13 12.38 -5.60
C GLY A 27 11.04 11.55 -6.90
N VAL A 28 10.49 10.33 -6.83
CA VAL A 28 10.31 9.43 -7.98
C VAL A 28 8.84 9.44 -8.43
N PRO A 29 8.48 10.08 -9.56
CA PRO A 29 7.11 10.08 -10.07
C PRO A 29 6.60 8.67 -10.34
N THR A 30 5.48 8.31 -9.72
CA THR A 30 4.99 6.95 -9.63
C THR A 30 3.54 6.82 -10.06
N VAL A 31 3.24 5.80 -10.88
CA VAL A 31 1.90 5.36 -11.24
C VAL A 31 1.63 4.00 -10.61
N LEU A 32 0.45 3.83 -10.02
CA LEU A 32 -0.01 2.60 -9.43
C LEU A 32 -1.17 2.01 -10.25
N PHE A 33 -1.08 0.72 -10.55
CA PHE A 33 -2.16 -0.06 -11.18
C PHE A 33 -2.79 -1.02 -10.16
N ASN A 34 -4.11 -1.07 -10.14
CA ASN A 34 -4.88 -2.08 -9.40
C ASN A 34 -5.14 -3.28 -10.33
N GLY A 35 -4.31 -4.30 -10.21
CA GLY A 35 -4.23 -5.41 -11.16
C GLY A 35 -3.26 -5.15 -12.32
N ILE A 36 -3.05 -6.17 -13.13
CA ILE A 36 -2.18 -6.11 -14.30
C ILE A 36 -2.92 -5.36 -15.42
N PRO A 37 -2.39 -4.26 -15.97
CA PRO A 37 -3.07 -3.55 -17.04
C PRO A 37 -3.12 -4.38 -18.34
N ASP A 38 -4.30 -4.48 -18.94
CA ASP A 38 -4.53 -5.26 -20.18
C ASP A 38 -3.80 -4.64 -21.39
N ALA A 39 -3.96 -3.34 -21.57
CA ALA A 39 -3.29 -2.58 -22.64
C ALA A 39 -1.93 -2.01 -22.17
N GLU A 40 -1.16 -1.46 -23.09
CA GLU A 40 -0.03 -0.59 -22.72
C GLU A 40 -0.60 0.74 -22.22
N PRO A 41 -0.40 1.06 -20.92
CA PRO A 41 -0.99 2.26 -20.36
C PRO A 41 -0.25 3.51 -20.84
N GLU A 42 -1.01 4.55 -21.14
CA GLU A 42 -0.46 5.88 -21.32
C GLU A 42 -0.25 6.55 -19.96
N PHE A 43 0.95 6.99 -19.69
CA PHE A 43 1.30 7.79 -18.53
C PHE A 43 2.34 8.87 -18.91
N SER A 44 2.52 9.84 -18.01
CA SER A 44 3.46 10.95 -18.24
C SER A 44 4.86 10.46 -18.58
N GLU A 45 5.55 11.16 -19.48
CA GLU A 45 6.98 10.92 -19.79
C GLU A 45 7.88 11.11 -18.56
N GLU A 46 7.40 11.80 -17.53
CA GLU A 46 8.08 11.97 -16.24
C GLU A 46 7.99 10.74 -15.35
N THR A 47 7.07 9.80 -15.59
CA THR A 47 6.91 8.61 -14.78
C THR A 47 8.19 7.78 -14.77
N ARG A 48 8.68 7.42 -13.56
CA ARG A 48 9.89 6.63 -13.36
C ARG A 48 9.64 5.33 -12.62
N ALA A 49 8.49 5.21 -11.97
CA ALA A 49 8.10 3.97 -11.28
C ALA A 49 6.68 3.55 -11.67
N VAL A 50 6.51 2.26 -11.85
CA VAL A 50 5.22 1.61 -12.05
C VAL A 50 5.05 0.57 -10.96
N VAL A 51 3.96 0.68 -10.19
CA VAL A 51 3.58 -0.27 -9.14
C VAL A 51 2.34 -1.02 -9.57
N ILE A 52 2.36 -2.34 -9.56
CA ILE A 52 1.21 -3.21 -9.82
C ILE A 52 0.78 -3.84 -8.49
N ALA A 53 -0.44 -3.51 -8.06
CA ALA A 53 -1.06 -4.10 -6.88
C ALA A 53 -1.78 -5.39 -7.27
N LEU A 54 -1.45 -6.49 -6.61
CA LEU A 54 -2.12 -7.78 -6.75
C LEU A 54 -2.87 -8.12 -5.45
N LYS A 55 -3.51 -9.28 -5.41
CA LYS A 55 -4.15 -9.87 -4.22
C LYS A 55 -3.56 -11.25 -3.93
N THR A 56 -2.23 -11.37 -4.02
CA THR A 56 -1.53 -12.65 -4.00
C THR A 56 -1.10 -13.12 -2.62
N ARG A 57 -1.23 -12.29 -1.57
CA ARG A 57 -0.76 -12.60 -0.20
C ARG A 57 -1.34 -13.91 0.34
N THR A 58 -2.64 -14.11 0.20
CA THR A 58 -3.39 -15.26 0.73
C THR A 58 -3.96 -16.16 -0.37
N MET A 59 -3.58 -15.94 -1.61
CA MET A 59 -3.99 -16.73 -2.77
C MET A 59 -3.30 -18.10 -2.75
N PRO A 60 -3.89 -19.16 -3.34
CA PRO A 60 -3.18 -20.41 -3.56
C PRO A 60 -1.86 -20.20 -4.30
N ARG A 61 -0.81 -20.89 -3.85
CA ARG A 61 0.59 -20.67 -4.27
C ARG A 61 0.78 -20.61 -5.78
N GLU A 62 0.23 -21.60 -6.51
CA GLU A 62 0.38 -21.68 -7.97
C GLU A 62 -0.20 -20.46 -8.68
N HIS A 63 -1.38 -20.00 -8.24
CA HIS A 63 -2.03 -18.81 -8.77
C HIS A 63 -1.24 -17.55 -8.43
N ALA A 64 -0.77 -17.43 -7.19
CA ALA A 64 0.04 -16.28 -6.75
C ALA A 64 1.34 -16.16 -7.55
N VAL A 65 2.02 -17.27 -7.81
CA VAL A 65 3.24 -17.31 -8.64
C VAL A 65 2.93 -16.94 -10.08
N ALA A 66 1.89 -17.53 -10.66
CA ALA A 66 1.51 -17.27 -12.06
C ALA A 66 1.15 -15.80 -12.29
N GLU A 67 0.31 -15.22 -11.43
CA GLU A 67 -0.13 -13.82 -11.51
C GLU A 67 1.03 -12.86 -11.28
N SER A 68 1.87 -13.10 -10.26
CA SER A 68 3.05 -12.28 -10.00
C SER A 68 4.05 -12.30 -11.15
N LEU A 69 4.34 -13.47 -11.73
CA LEU A 69 5.20 -13.58 -12.92
C LEU A 69 4.61 -12.83 -14.12
N ALA A 70 3.30 -12.90 -14.32
CA ALA A 70 2.63 -12.14 -15.39
C ALA A 70 2.81 -10.64 -15.20
N ALA A 71 2.65 -10.15 -13.96
CA ALA A 71 2.89 -8.74 -13.60
C ALA A 71 4.35 -8.33 -13.85
N PHE A 72 5.33 -9.12 -13.41
CA PHE A 72 6.75 -8.85 -13.67
C PHE A 72 7.10 -8.87 -15.16
N ARG A 73 6.54 -9.80 -15.94
CA ARG A 73 6.69 -9.81 -17.40
C ARG A 73 6.11 -8.56 -18.05
N LYS A 74 4.96 -8.06 -17.55
CA LYS A 74 4.37 -6.79 -18.02
C LYS A 74 5.31 -5.62 -17.74
N LEU A 75 5.88 -5.52 -16.53
CA LEU A 75 6.85 -4.49 -16.17
C LEU A 75 8.12 -4.57 -17.02
N LYS A 76 8.59 -5.76 -17.33
CA LYS A 76 9.74 -5.95 -18.26
C LYS A 76 9.42 -5.49 -19.69
N ARG A 77 8.20 -5.71 -20.18
CA ARG A 77 7.76 -5.15 -21.48
C ARG A 77 7.71 -3.63 -21.48
N MET A 78 7.38 -3.02 -20.33
CA MET A 78 7.48 -1.57 -20.12
C MET A 78 8.94 -1.08 -19.93
N VAL A 79 9.92 -1.96 -20.12
CA VAL A 79 11.36 -1.68 -20.02
C VAL A 79 11.79 -1.21 -18.63
N ALA A 80 11.15 -1.71 -17.57
CA ALA A 80 11.58 -1.46 -16.21
C ALA A 80 13.01 -1.96 -15.97
N SER A 81 13.89 -1.09 -15.47
CA SER A 81 15.31 -1.37 -15.27
C SER A 81 15.53 -2.25 -14.05
N GLN A 82 14.80 -2.01 -12.96
CA GLN A 82 14.89 -2.72 -11.69
C GLN A 82 13.51 -3.25 -11.28
N LEU A 83 13.43 -4.51 -10.92
CA LEU A 83 12.22 -5.16 -10.42
C LEU A 83 12.24 -5.21 -8.90
N TYR A 84 11.07 -5.09 -8.28
CA TYR A 84 10.91 -5.14 -6.84
C TYR A 84 9.66 -5.93 -6.44
N LEU A 85 9.81 -6.93 -5.56
CA LEU A 85 8.69 -7.61 -4.93
C LEU A 85 8.39 -6.97 -3.58
N LYS A 86 7.23 -6.34 -3.46
CA LYS A 86 6.76 -5.68 -2.25
C LYS A 86 5.84 -6.58 -1.45
N TYR A 87 6.20 -6.81 -0.19
CA TYR A 87 5.37 -7.53 0.79
C TYR A 87 5.30 -6.78 2.11
N CYS A 88 4.51 -7.30 3.06
CA CYS A 88 4.26 -6.64 4.33
C CYS A 88 5.53 -6.49 5.19
N SER A 89 5.66 -5.35 5.90
CA SER A 89 6.77 -5.11 6.82
C SER A 89 6.74 -6.01 8.07
N THR A 90 5.62 -6.65 8.36
CA THR A 90 5.47 -7.70 9.38
C THR A 90 5.59 -9.10 8.81
N PHE A 91 6.11 -9.23 7.61
CA PHE A 91 6.27 -10.44 6.83
C PHE A 91 4.94 -11.09 6.41
N ASP A 92 3.94 -11.24 7.28
CA ASP A 92 2.58 -11.79 7.06
C ASP A 92 2.54 -13.02 6.11
N SER A 93 3.47 -13.95 6.30
CA SER A 93 3.68 -15.10 5.41
C SER A 93 4.14 -16.30 6.22
N THR A 94 3.34 -17.35 6.23
CA THR A 94 3.62 -18.63 6.91
C THR A 94 4.34 -19.61 5.98
N SER A 95 4.49 -20.87 6.37
CA SER A 95 5.00 -21.94 5.48
C SER A 95 4.18 -22.11 4.18
N GLU A 96 2.89 -21.75 4.23
CA GLU A 96 1.98 -21.76 3.07
C GLU A 96 1.96 -20.43 2.33
N GLY A 97 2.82 -19.48 2.73
CA GLY A 97 2.84 -18.13 2.16
C GLY A 97 3.50 -18.05 0.80
N ASN A 98 3.42 -16.86 0.20
CA ASN A 98 3.75 -16.65 -1.21
C ASN A 98 5.01 -15.81 -1.44
N ILE A 99 5.66 -15.27 -0.39
CA ILE A 99 6.87 -14.44 -0.57
C ILE A 99 7.99 -15.26 -1.22
N GLY A 100 8.33 -16.41 -0.64
CA GLY A 100 9.36 -17.31 -1.14
C GLY A 100 9.04 -17.82 -2.55
N PRO A 101 7.90 -18.50 -2.77
CA PRO A 101 7.54 -19.06 -4.06
C PRO A 101 7.53 -18.03 -5.19
N VAL A 102 7.03 -16.83 -4.96
CA VAL A 102 7.02 -15.74 -5.97
C VAL A 102 8.44 -15.25 -6.24
N ALA A 103 9.24 -14.99 -5.20
CA ALA A 103 10.62 -14.53 -5.38
C ALA A 103 11.49 -15.59 -6.07
N ASP A 104 11.37 -16.87 -5.68
CA ASP A 104 12.06 -18.00 -6.31
C ASP A 104 11.74 -18.10 -7.82
N ALA A 105 10.45 -17.97 -8.16
CA ALA A 105 10.00 -18.02 -9.53
C ALA A 105 10.58 -16.87 -10.38
N VAL A 106 10.67 -15.66 -9.80
CA VAL A 106 11.31 -14.50 -10.43
C VAL A 106 12.80 -14.75 -10.60
N MET A 107 13.50 -15.22 -9.57
CA MET A 107 14.93 -15.51 -9.64
C MET A 107 15.24 -16.57 -10.67
N LYS A 108 14.44 -17.63 -10.76
CA LYS A 108 14.56 -18.68 -11.79
C LYS A 108 14.31 -18.13 -13.19
N ALA A 109 13.23 -17.35 -13.37
CA ALA A 109 12.83 -16.84 -14.68
C ALA A 109 13.86 -15.92 -15.35
N TRP A 110 14.67 -15.21 -14.54
CA TRP A 110 15.68 -14.26 -15.03
C TRP A 110 17.11 -14.61 -14.63
N ASN A 111 17.37 -15.86 -14.18
CA ASN A 111 18.70 -16.35 -13.76
C ASN A 111 19.39 -15.43 -12.75
N ILE A 112 18.64 -14.98 -11.73
CA ILE A 112 19.15 -14.08 -10.70
C ILE A 112 19.82 -14.90 -9.60
N PRO A 113 21.13 -14.71 -9.34
CA PRO A 113 21.88 -15.56 -8.42
C PRO A 113 21.56 -15.27 -6.94
N TYR A 114 21.13 -14.08 -6.60
CA TYR A 114 20.71 -13.72 -5.24
C TYR A 114 19.87 -12.45 -5.23
N THR A 115 19.09 -12.31 -4.17
CA THR A 115 18.32 -11.10 -3.89
C THR A 115 18.37 -10.75 -2.39
N VAL A 116 17.87 -9.58 -2.04
CA VAL A 116 17.76 -9.12 -0.65
C VAL A 116 16.35 -9.45 -0.13
N LEU A 117 16.27 -9.95 1.09
CA LEU A 117 15.03 -10.09 1.87
C LEU A 117 15.01 -9.03 2.97
N CYS A 118 14.24 -7.97 2.81
CA CYS A 118 14.35 -6.78 3.66
C CYS A 118 12.98 -6.17 4.01
N PRO A 119 12.24 -6.74 4.98
CA PRO A 119 10.91 -6.26 5.37
C PRO A 119 10.92 -4.93 6.13
N SER A 120 12.06 -4.46 6.62
CA SER A 120 12.17 -3.33 7.55
C SER A 120 11.47 -2.06 7.07
N LEU A 121 10.88 -1.36 8.05
CA LEU A 121 10.25 -0.06 7.91
C LEU A 121 10.34 0.68 9.27
N PRO A 122 11.49 1.29 9.60
CA PRO A 122 11.75 1.87 10.93
C PRO A 122 10.72 2.93 11.34
N VAL A 123 10.25 3.76 10.43
CA VAL A 123 9.23 4.79 10.70
C VAL A 123 7.93 4.20 11.27
N ASN A 124 7.65 2.93 11.00
CA ASN A 124 6.51 2.19 11.55
C ASN A 124 6.94 1.19 12.64
N GLY A 125 8.16 1.28 13.17
CA GLY A 125 8.69 0.42 14.23
C GLY A 125 9.01 -1.01 13.78
N ARG A 126 9.25 -1.26 12.49
CA ARG A 126 9.68 -2.57 11.97
C ARG A 126 11.16 -2.53 11.68
N THR A 127 11.95 -3.29 12.41
CA THR A 127 13.40 -3.33 12.29
C THR A 127 13.92 -4.76 12.21
N VAL A 128 15.07 -4.95 11.57
CA VAL A 128 15.76 -6.24 11.51
C VAL A 128 17.14 -6.09 12.13
N LYS A 129 17.44 -6.98 13.09
CA LYS A 129 18.72 -7.07 13.76
C LYS A 129 19.14 -8.52 13.92
N ASN A 130 20.34 -8.86 13.46
CA ASN A 130 20.86 -10.24 13.45
C ASN A 130 19.88 -11.24 12.82
N GLY A 131 19.16 -10.82 11.75
CA GLY A 131 18.17 -11.61 11.05
C GLY A 131 16.86 -11.84 11.81
N ILE A 132 16.64 -11.17 12.94
CA ILE A 132 15.40 -11.19 13.72
C ILE A 132 14.57 -9.96 13.37
N LEU A 133 13.31 -10.16 13.02
CA LEU A 133 12.35 -9.08 12.77
C LEU A 133 11.67 -8.65 14.07
N TYR A 134 11.71 -7.34 14.34
CA TYR A 134 11.07 -6.71 15.49
C TYR A 134 9.90 -5.84 15.06
N VAL A 135 8.89 -5.75 15.93
CA VAL A 135 7.74 -4.87 15.80
C VAL A 135 7.66 -4.01 17.06
N ASN A 136 7.93 -2.70 16.94
CA ASN A 136 8.00 -1.76 18.07
C ASN A 136 8.97 -2.25 19.19
N GLY A 137 10.12 -2.78 18.81
CA GLY A 137 11.14 -3.27 19.73
C GLY A 137 10.90 -4.67 20.33
N VAL A 138 9.78 -5.32 19.98
CA VAL A 138 9.44 -6.68 20.43
C VAL A 138 9.64 -7.66 19.27
N PRO A 139 10.24 -8.85 19.47
CA PRO A 139 10.36 -9.86 18.41
C PRO A 139 9.00 -10.18 17.79
N LEU A 140 8.95 -10.39 16.48
CA LEU A 140 7.71 -10.61 15.71
C LEU A 140 6.78 -11.66 16.34
N ALA A 141 7.33 -12.81 16.77
CA ALA A 141 6.56 -13.88 17.36
C ALA A 141 6.05 -13.59 18.79
N GLU A 142 6.49 -12.51 19.42
CA GLU A 142 6.04 -12.04 20.72
C GLU A 142 5.11 -10.81 20.59
N SER A 143 5.03 -10.24 19.38
CA SER A 143 4.18 -9.10 19.05
C SER A 143 2.71 -9.55 18.84
N PRO A 144 1.75 -8.62 18.69
CA PRO A 144 0.37 -8.95 18.34
C PRO A 144 0.23 -9.79 17.05
N MET A 145 1.25 -9.79 16.18
CA MET A 145 1.26 -10.59 14.95
C MET A 145 1.28 -12.11 15.21
N ARG A 146 1.67 -12.55 16.40
CA ARG A 146 1.57 -13.95 16.84
C ARG A 146 0.16 -14.52 16.70
N ASN A 147 -0.84 -13.68 16.94
CA ASN A 147 -2.26 -14.04 16.91
C ASN A 147 -2.98 -13.46 15.70
N HIS A 148 -2.25 -13.14 14.62
CA HIS A 148 -2.88 -12.65 13.41
C HIS A 148 -3.86 -13.69 12.82
N PRO A 149 -5.11 -13.29 12.47
CA PRO A 149 -6.17 -14.26 12.14
C PRO A 149 -5.86 -15.14 10.92
N LEU A 150 -5.17 -14.59 9.91
CA LEU A 150 -4.88 -15.28 8.65
C LEU A 150 -3.45 -15.81 8.59
N THR A 151 -2.49 -15.04 9.12
CA THR A 151 -1.06 -15.33 9.03
C THR A 151 -0.41 -15.20 10.41
N PRO A 152 -0.66 -16.14 11.36
CA PRO A 152 -0.08 -16.09 12.69
C PRO A 152 1.44 -16.28 12.63
N MET A 153 2.19 -15.23 13.02
CA MET A 153 3.65 -15.20 12.98
C MET A 153 4.23 -15.80 14.28
N ARG A 154 4.72 -17.04 14.19
CA ARG A 154 5.21 -17.81 15.35
C ARG A 154 6.74 -17.89 15.43
N ASP A 155 7.45 -17.35 14.46
CA ASP A 155 8.90 -17.20 14.46
C ASP A 155 9.24 -15.74 14.14
N SER A 156 10.39 -15.27 14.62
CA SER A 156 10.93 -13.94 14.37
C SER A 156 12.17 -13.96 13.48
N ARG A 157 12.74 -15.14 13.24
CA ARG A 157 13.95 -15.32 12.42
C ARG A 157 13.58 -15.37 10.95
N LEU A 158 14.01 -14.37 10.20
CA LEU A 158 13.69 -14.27 8.77
C LEU A 158 14.26 -15.43 7.95
N VAL A 159 15.41 -16.00 8.36
CA VAL A 159 15.95 -17.22 7.71
C VAL A 159 14.93 -18.34 7.79
N ASN A 160 14.42 -18.64 8.98
CA ASN A 160 13.44 -19.71 9.17
C ASN A 160 12.16 -19.45 8.39
N LEU A 161 11.65 -18.21 8.45
CA LEU A 161 10.41 -17.80 7.80
C LEU A 161 10.47 -17.94 6.27
N ILE A 162 11.61 -17.60 5.66
CA ILE A 162 11.73 -17.70 4.21
C ILE A 162 12.05 -19.12 3.76
N GLU A 163 12.92 -19.85 4.47
CA GLU A 163 13.31 -21.21 4.09
C GLU A 163 12.17 -22.24 4.25
N MET A 164 11.16 -21.96 5.10
CA MET A 164 9.95 -22.78 5.17
C MET A 164 9.09 -22.74 3.91
N GLN A 165 9.25 -21.73 3.05
CA GLN A 165 8.41 -21.53 1.87
C GLN A 165 9.21 -21.41 0.57
N SER A 166 10.54 -21.34 0.63
CA SER A 166 11.45 -21.18 -0.50
C SER A 166 12.28 -22.43 -0.74
N GLU A 167 12.67 -22.66 -2.00
CA GLU A 167 13.66 -23.68 -2.37
C GLU A 167 15.11 -23.18 -2.19
N PHE A 168 15.29 -21.86 -1.94
CA PHE A 168 16.60 -21.23 -1.82
C PHE A 168 16.91 -20.95 -0.35
N SER A 169 18.19 -21.10 0.01
CA SER A 169 18.68 -20.78 1.34
C SER A 169 18.74 -19.27 1.60
N ALA A 170 18.74 -18.89 2.88
CA ALA A 170 18.88 -17.50 3.31
C ALA A 170 20.10 -17.32 4.22
N LYS A 171 20.74 -16.16 4.14
CA LYS A 171 21.93 -15.83 4.95
C LYS A 171 21.78 -14.43 5.53
N VAL A 172 21.98 -14.33 6.85
CA VAL A 172 22.08 -13.03 7.53
C VAL A 172 23.42 -12.42 7.17
N ILE A 173 23.42 -11.13 6.81
CA ILE A 173 24.62 -10.38 6.49
C ILE A 173 24.67 -9.11 7.35
N GLY A 174 25.70 -9.00 8.20
CA GLY A 174 25.98 -7.78 8.94
C GLY A 174 26.53 -6.67 8.03
N SER A 175 26.51 -5.43 8.51
CA SER A 175 26.95 -4.26 7.76
C SER A 175 28.39 -4.36 7.21
N SER A 176 29.32 -5.01 7.96
CA SER A 176 30.69 -5.25 7.54
C SER A 176 30.83 -6.32 6.43
N SER A 177 29.86 -7.22 6.30
CA SER A 177 29.90 -8.34 5.37
C SER A 177 29.20 -8.04 4.03
N MET A 178 28.56 -6.87 3.90
CA MET A 178 27.89 -6.49 2.65
C MET A 178 28.84 -6.42 1.47
N VAL A 179 30.09 -6.00 1.70
CA VAL A 179 31.15 -5.92 0.66
C VAL A 179 31.45 -7.29 0.04
N ALA A 180 31.27 -8.37 0.81
CA ALA A 180 31.49 -9.74 0.36
C ALA A 180 30.23 -10.43 -0.16
N ALA A 181 29.11 -9.71 -0.34
CA ALA A 181 27.81 -10.30 -0.69
C ALA A 181 27.85 -11.19 -1.95
N GLY A 182 28.57 -10.79 -2.99
CA GLY A 182 28.78 -11.60 -4.19
C GLY A 182 29.47 -12.93 -3.91
N SER A 183 30.48 -12.94 -3.02
CA SER A 183 31.17 -14.16 -2.59
C SER A 183 30.30 -15.03 -1.68
N VAL A 184 29.48 -14.40 -0.84
CA VAL A 184 28.54 -15.09 0.06
C VAL A 184 27.46 -15.81 -0.75
N ALA A 185 27.06 -15.25 -1.89
CA ALA A 185 26.07 -15.81 -2.81
C ALA A 185 26.67 -16.80 -3.84
N ALA A 186 27.97 -17.08 -3.81
CA ALA A 186 28.61 -18.00 -4.74
C ALA A 186 28.05 -19.43 -4.60
N GLY A 187 27.55 -19.99 -5.70
CA GLY A 187 27.13 -21.38 -5.81
C GLY A 187 25.67 -21.58 -6.17
N LYS A 188 24.74 -21.47 -5.21
CA LYS A 188 23.28 -21.65 -5.45
C LYS A 188 22.55 -20.34 -5.21
N PRO A 189 21.40 -20.11 -5.88
CA PRO A 189 20.56 -18.95 -5.60
C PRO A 189 20.22 -18.85 -4.11
N CYS A 190 20.27 -17.63 -3.56
CA CYS A 190 20.01 -17.40 -2.13
C CYS A 190 19.42 -16.02 -1.83
N TYR A 191 18.87 -15.88 -0.63
CA TYR A 191 18.43 -14.61 -0.04
C TYR A 191 19.50 -14.05 0.89
N LEU A 192 19.74 -12.75 0.82
CA LEU A 192 20.60 -12.04 1.75
C LEU A 192 19.72 -11.17 2.66
N ILE A 193 19.89 -11.32 3.96
CA ILE A 193 19.10 -10.63 4.98
C ILE A 193 20.01 -9.63 5.70
N PRO A 194 20.00 -8.35 5.29
CA PRO A 194 20.77 -7.30 5.97
C PRO A 194 20.05 -6.82 7.22
N ASP A 195 20.84 -6.38 8.21
CA ASP A 195 20.30 -5.63 9.34
C ASP A 195 19.86 -4.24 8.89
N TYR A 196 18.67 -3.82 9.38
CA TYR A 196 18.08 -2.54 9.03
C TYR A 196 17.28 -2.00 10.22
N GLU A 197 17.87 -1.15 11.01
CA GLU A 197 17.29 -0.54 12.21
C GLU A 197 16.99 0.96 12.00
N THR A 198 17.73 1.66 11.13
CA THR A 198 17.60 3.10 10.89
C THR A 198 17.52 3.43 9.40
N ASP A 199 17.12 4.64 9.03
CA ASP A 199 17.08 5.08 7.63
C ASP A 199 18.47 5.06 6.98
N GLU A 200 19.55 5.30 7.75
CA GLU A 200 20.93 5.20 7.29
C GLU A 200 21.32 3.77 6.91
N ASP A 201 20.78 2.77 7.61
CA ASP A 201 20.95 1.37 7.21
C ASP A 201 20.28 1.10 5.87
N GLY A 202 19.07 1.62 5.67
CA GLY A 202 18.37 1.54 4.40
C GLY A 202 19.19 2.16 3.26
N ASP A 203 19.77 3.33 3.47
CA ASP A 203 20.60 4.00 2.48
C ASP A 203 21.90 3.22 2.17
N ARG A 204 22.51 2.58 3.19
CA ARG A 204 23.66 1.67 2.98
C ARG A 204 23.26 0.45 2.16
N ILE A 205 22.14 -0.21 2.49
CA ILE A 205 21.64 -1.36 1.76
C ILE A 205 21.35 -0.96 0.30
N ALA A 206 20.69 0.17 0.08
CA ALA A 206 20.44 0.69 -1.25
C ALA A 206 21.72 1.02 -2.03
N ALA A 207 22.76 1.52 -1.36
CA ALA A 207 24.07 1.80 -1.98
C ALA A 207 24.74 0.49 -2.48
N PHE A 208 24.71 -0.57 -1.68
CA PHE A 208 25.34 -1.85 -2.02
C PHE A 208 24.53 -2.66 -3.04
N PHE A 209 23.23 -2.79 -2.81
CA PHE A 209 22.36 -3.71 -3.58
C PHE A 209 21.52 -3.01 -4.64
N GLY A 210 21.54 -1.67 -4.71
CA GLY A 210 20.71 -0.91 -5.62
C GLY A 210 21.02 -1.07 -7.11
N ASN A 211 22.04 -1.84 -7.48
CA ASN A 211 22.33 -2.22 -8.86
C ASN A 211 21.78 -3.62 -9.23
N LEU A 212 21.20 -4.36 -8.27
CA LEU A 212 20.56 -5.62 -8.56
C LEU A 212 19.33 -5.40 -9.45
N SER A 213 19.12 -6.30 -10.40
CA SER A 213 17.96 -6.25 -11.30
C SER A 213 16.64 -6.63 -10.60
N PHE A 214 16.72 -7.29 -9.43
CA PHE A 214 15.57 -7.69 -8.63
C PHE A 214 15.92 -7.63 -7.13
N LEU A 215 15.05 -6.97 -6.37
CA LEU A 215 15.11 -6.93 -4.91
C LEU A 215 13.74 -7.24 -4.31
N THR A 216 13.73 -7.63 -3.03
CA THR A 216 12.49 -7.88 -2.30
C THR A 216 12.48 -7.20 -0.94
N GLY A 217 11.32 -6.71 -0.52
CA GLY A 217 11.22 -6.08 0.79
C GLY A 217 9.94 -5.31 1.08
N GLY A 218 10.00 -4.56 2.17
CA GLY A 218 9.00 -3.58 2.59
C GLY A 218 9.19 -2.22 1.94
N SER A 219 8.41 -1.24 2.38
CA SER A 219 8.44 0.13 1.85
C SER A 219 9.69 0.92 2.30
N GLY A 220 10.35 0.50 3.38
CA GLY A 220 11.61 1.11 3.81
C GLY A 220 12.71 1.00 2.76
N LEU A 221 12.93 -0.22 2.24
CA LEU A 221 13.97 -0.45 1.23
C LEU A 221 13.64 0.23 -0.11
N ILE A 222 12.40 0.15 -0.60
CA ILE A 222 12.06 0.81 -1.87
C ILE A 222 12.17 2.33 -1.77
N GLY A 223 11.86 2.92 -0.61
CA GLY A 223 12.11 4.34 -0.34
C GLY A 223 13.59 4.71 -0.37
N ALA A 224 14.45 3.89 0.23
CA ALA A 224 15.91 4.08 0.18
C ALA A 224 16.46 3.95 -1.26
N LEU A 225 15.96 2.99 -2.04
CA LEU A 225 16.27 2.85 -3.46
C LEU A 225 15.82 4.08 -4.25
N GLY A 226 14.67 4.66 -3.93
CA GLY A 226 14.19 5.91 -4.52
C GLY A 226 15.13 7.08 -4.21
N ARG A 227 15.55 7.27 -2.96
CA ARG A 227 16.53 8.31 -2.58
C ARG A 227 17.86 8.12 -3.32
N ARG A 228 18.33 6.87 -3.42
CA ARG A 228 19.53 6.55 -4.21
C ARG A 228 19.36 6.92 -5.68
N TYR A 229 18.20 6.60 -6.27
CA TYR A 229 17.88 6.95 -7.66
C TYR A 229 18.00 8.47 -7.88
N VAL A 230 17.32 9.26 -7.04
CA VAL A 230 17.34 10.73 -7.14
C VAL A 230 18.75 11.29 -6.95
N LYS A 231 19.53 10.74 -6.03
CA LYS A 231 20.94 11.15 -5.85
C LYS A 231 21.80 10.89 -7.09
N LEU A 232 21.53 9.83 -7.86
CA LEU A 232 22.31 9.46 -9.03
C LEU A 232 21.86 10.16 -10.32
N TYR A 233 20.55 10.42 -10.46
CA TYR A 233 19.96 10.88 -11.72
C TYR A 233 19.27 12.25 -11.62
N GLY A 234 19.22 12.86 -10.42
CA GLY A 234 18.53 14.11 -10.15
C GLY A 234 17.03 13.96 -9.99
N THR A 235 16.37 15.01 -9.51
CA THR A 235 14.91 15.13 -9.53
C THR A 235 14.47 15.61 -10.90
N ILE A 236 13.30 15.16 -11.36
CA ILE A 236 12.76 15.56 -12.68
C ILE A 236 12.45 17.06 -12.75
N GLN A 237 12.22 17.72 -11.61
CA GLN A 237 12.01 19.17 -11.53
C GLN A 237 13.19 20.00 -12.03
N GLU A 238 14.44 19.50 -11.95
CA GLU A 238 15.59 20.20 -12.48
C GLU A 238 15.72 20.13 -14.01
N CYS A 239 15.12 19.08 -14.62
CA CYS A 239 15.17 18.89 -16.09
C CYS A 239 14.01 19.52 -16.83
N SER A 240 12.89 19.86 -16.17
CA SER A 240 11.63 20.30 -16.83
C SER A 240 11.32 21.78 -16.58
N ARG A 241 12.30 22.70 -16.69
CA ARG A 241 12.03 24.15 -16.77
C ARG A 241 11.54 24.60 -18.13
N SER A 242 10.85 23.78 -18.90
CA SER A 242 10.17 24.18 -20.12
C SER A 242 8.67 23.89 -20.06
N SER A 243 7.93 24.91 -19.64
CA SER A 243 6.70 25.40 -20.26
C SER A 243 5.63 24.42 -20.72
N VAL A 244 4.78 23.96 -19.83
CA VAL A 244 3.32 24.00 -20.01
C VAL A 244 2.70 24.11 -18.61
N PRO A 245 1.90 25.15 -18.30
CA PRO A 245 1.15 25.16 -17.05
C PRO A 245 0.16 24.02 -17.12
N ARG A 246 0.40 22.93 -16.39
CA ARG A 246 -0.67 21.97 -16.11
C ARG A 246 -1.74 22.75 -15.35
N LYS A 247 -2.91 22.87 -15.95
CA LYS A 247 -4.13 23.22 -15.26
C LYS A 247 -4.50 22.10 -14.30
N ASP A 248 -3.73 21.93 -13.25
CA ASP A 248 -4.15 21.15 -12.10
C ASP A 248 -5.09 22.06 -11.31
N SER A 249 -6.38 22.01 -11.70
CA SER A 249 -7.43 22.69 -10.98
C SER A 249 -7.49 22.13 -9.56
N ALA A 250 -7.37 23.01 -8.57
CA ALA A 250 -7.74 22.67 -7.19
C ALA A 250 -9.06 21.91 -7.22
N SER A 251 -9.15 20.79 -6.53
CA SER A 251 -10.41 20.07 -6.44
C SER A 251 -11.32 20.84 -5.48
N THR A 252 -12.04 21.81 -6.01
CA THR A 252 -13.00 22.64 -5.26
C THR A 252 -14.32 21.92 -5.00
N GLY A 253 -14.48 20.68 -5.48
CA GLY A 253 -15.69 19.91 -5.36
C GLY A 253 -15.95 19.40 -3.95
N LYS A 254 -17.15 18.88 -3.74
CA LYS A 254 -17.58 18.29 -2.46
C LYS A 254 -16.70 17.11 -2.06
N ALA A 255 -16.55 16.89 -0.76
CA ALA A 255 -15.82 15.78 -0.16
C ALA A 255 -16.75 14.85 0.60
N LEU A 256 -16.37 13.56 0.66
CA LEU A 256 -17.04 12.53 1.45
C LEU A 256 -16.01 11.71 2.21
N VAL A 257 -16.28 11.43 3.49
CA VAL A 257 -15.46 10.58 4.35
C VAL A 257 -16.22 9.29 4.66
N LEU A 258 -15.60 8.14 4.42
CA LEU A 258 -16.17 6.82 4.63
C LEU A 258 -15.29 6.01 5.59
N ALA A 259 -15.86 5.47 6.67
CA ALA A 259 -15.12 4.70 7.66
C ALA A 259 -15.83 3.37 7.98
N GLY A 260 -15.25 2.25 7.52
CA GLY A 260 -15.73 0.90 7.80
C GLY A 260 -14.89 0.13 8.83
N SER A 261 -13.73 0.65 9.23
CA SER A 261 -12.82 -0.03 10.14
C SER A 261 -13.21 0.16 11.60
N CYS A 262 -13.16 -0.94 12.37
CA CYS A 262 -13.33 -0.91 13.83
C CYS A 262 -11.98 -0.84 14.59
N SER A 263 -10.87 -0.51 13.92
CA SER A 263 -9.57 -0.36 14.59
C SER A 263 -9.59 0.80 15.59
N ALA A 264 -8.81 0.65 16.67
CA ALA A 264 -8.72 1.67 17.72
C ALA A 264 -8.33 3.06 17.18
N MET A 265 -7.45 3.11 16.16
CA MET A 265 -7.06 4.36 15.53
C MET A 265 -8.21 4.97 14.73
N THR A 266 -8.95 4.19 13.94
CA THR A 266 -10.11 4.72 13.20
C THR A 266 -11.19 5.25 14.13
N LEU A 267 -11.44 4.59 15.24
CA LEU A 267 -12.39 5.10 16.26
C LEU A 267 -11.95 6.45 16.85
N ARG A 268 -10.66 6.63 17.14
CA ARG A 268 -10.11 7.92 17.59
C ARG A 268 -10.23 9.00 16.52
N GLN A 269 -9.96 8.65 15.26
CA GLN A 269 -10.09 9.59 14.13
C GLN A 269 -11.54 10.04 13.91
N ILE A 270 -12.51 9.13 14.07
CA ILE A 270 -13.93 9.47 14.04
C ILE A 270 -14.27 10.43 15.20
N ALA A 271 -13.81 10.13 16.42
CA ALA A 271 -14.05 10.95 17.59
C ALA A 271 -13.43 12.35 17.46
N ASP A 272 -12.18 12.46 16.98
CA ASP A 272 -11.53 13.75 16.71
C ASP A 272 -12.32 14.55 15.67
N TYR A 273 -12.66 13.93 14.56
CA TYR A 273 -13.32 14.61 13.44
C TYR A 273 -14.73 15.08 13.82
N THR A 274 -15.53 14.24 14.49
CA THR A 274 -16.86 14.63 14.98
C THR A 274 -16.79 15.65 16.13
N GLY A 275 -15.79 15.53 17.01
CA GLY A 275 -15.51 16.49 18.08
C GLY A 275 -15.18 17.91 17.57
N ARG A 276 -14.69 18.03 16.33
CA ARG A 276 -14.48 19.31 15.63
C ARG A 276 -15.73 19.84 14.92
N GLY A 277 -16.89 19.20 15.11
CA GLY A 277 -18.17 19.65 14.55
C GLY A 277 -18.52 19.04 13.18
N ALA A 278 -17.78 18.02 12.72
CA ALA A 278 -18.11 17.36 11.47
C ALA A 278 -19.46 16.62 11.56
N VAL A 279 -20.32 16.83 10.55
CA VAL A 279 -21.61 16.15 10.44
C VAL A 279 -21.36 14.67 10.10
N SER A 280 -22.03 13.76 10.80
CA SER A 280 -21.80 12.34 10.64
C SER A 280 -23.09 11.52 10.63
N TYR A 281 -23.05 10.40 9.92
CA TYR A 281 -24.14 9.41 9.82
C TYR A 281 -23.60 8.02 10.15
N ARG A 282 -24.19 7.36 11.14
CA ARG A 282 -23.83 6.00 11.52
C ARG A 282 -24.67 4.96 10.77
N LEU A 283 -24.00 4.04 10.10
CA LEU A 283 -24.62 2.87 9.51
C LEU A 283 -24.84 1.81 10.60
N LEU A 284 -26.07 1.35 10.74
CA LEU A 284 -26.47 0.33 11.71
C LEU A 284 -26.68 -1.01 10.99
N PRO A 285 -25.97 -2.08 11.40
CA PRO A 285 -26.04 -3.38 10.72
C PRO A 285 -27.44 -3.96 10.57
N ASP A 286 -28.27 -3.85 11.61
CA ASP A 286 -29.67 -4.30 11.59
C ASP A 286 -30.52 -3.50 10.59
N GLU A 287 -30.36 -2.18 10.54
CA GLU A 287 -31.09 -1.32 9.61
C GLU A 287 -30.64 -1.48 8.15
N LEU A 288 -29.35 -1.82 7.94
CA LEU A 288 -28.87 -2.17 6.61
C LEU A 288 -29.42 -3.50 6.12
N LEU A 289 -29.54 -4.49 7.02
CA LEU A 289 -30.03 -5.83 6.66
C LEU A 289 -31.53 -5.88 6.41
N ASP A 290 -32.32 -5.03 7.08
CA ASP A 290 -33.77 -4.95 6.90
C ASP A 290 -34.22 -3.85 5.89
N GLY A 291 -33.25 -3.07 5.34
CA GLY A 291 -33.50 -2.06 4.30
C GLY A 291 -34.03 -0.71 4.84
N ARG A 292 -34.09 -0.52 6.16
CA ARG A 292 -34.40 0.81 6.76
C ARG A 292 -33.34 1.82 6.38
N GLN A 293 -32.05 1.42 6.39
CA GLN A 293 -30.95 2.13 5.77
C GLN A 293 -30.55 1.44 4.44
N ASN A 294 -30.29 2.20 3.41
CA ASN A 294 -29.74 1.75 2.13
C ASN A 294 -28.95 2.88 1.46
N VAL A 295 -28.27 2.56 0.36
CA VAL A 295 -27.38 3.51 -0.35
C VAL A 295 -28.13 4.79 -0.74
N GLU A 296 -29.34 4.67 -1.30
CA GLU A 296 -30.12 5.78 -1.81
C GLU A 296 -30.56 6.74 -0.70
N LYS A 297 -31.07 6.23 0.42
CA LYS A 297 -31.51 7.05 1.57
C LYS A 297 -30.31 7.75 2.23
N VAL A 298 -29.22 7.04 2.43
CA VAL A 298 -28.00 7.62 3.04
C VAL A 298 -27.40 8.66 2.09
N PHE A 299 -27.41 8.41 0.79
CA PHE A 299 -26.90 9.39 -0.18
C PHE A 299 -27.80 10.64 -0.27
N ALA A 300 -29.12 10.49 -0.22
CA ALA A 300 -30.04 11.64 -0.13
C ALA A 300 -29.70 12.51 1.09
N TRP A 301 -29.48 11.89 2.26
CA TRP A 301 -29.03 12.62 3.45
C TRP A 301 -27.68 13.32 3.23
N ILE A 302 -26.69 12.65 2.58
CA ILE A 302 -25.38 13.25 2.27
C ILE A 302 -25.53 14.51 1.41
N GLN A 303 -26.46 14.52 0.45
CA GLN A 303 -26.66 15.65 -0.46
C GLN A 303 -27.19 16.91 0.26
N GLU A 304 -27.90 16.74 1.37
CA GLU A 304 -28.41 17.83 2.22
C GLU A 304 -27.32 18.42 3.14
N GLN A 305 -26.17 17.74 3.28
CA GLN A 305 -25.11 18.19 4.18
C GLN A 305 -24.07 19.04 3.46
N GLU A 306 -23.30 19.78 4.26
CA GLU A 306 -22.09 20.43 3.78
C GLU A 306 -21.02 19.42 3.37
N SER A 307 -20.04 19.89 2.63
CA SER A 307 -18.91 19.06 2.19
C SER A 307 -18.11 18.48 3.37
N GLY A 308 -17.69 17.23 3.28
CA GLY A 308 -16.89 16.56 4.29
C GLY A 308 -17.69 15.77 5.32
N SER A 309 -18.98 15.49 5.06
CA SER A 309 -19.76 14.59 5.93
C SER A 309 -19.11 13.20 6.05
N LEU A 310 -19.21 12.63 7.27
CA LEU A 310 -18.64 11.33 7.61
C LEU A 310 -19.74 10.26 7.66
N ILE A 311 -19.58 9.19 6.87
CA ILE A 311 -20.41 8.00 6.96
C ILE A 311 -19.57 6.89 7.59
N PHE A 312 -20.03 6.28 8.67
CA PHE A 312 -19.26 5.25 9.35
C PHE A 312 -20.10 4.10 9.88
N SER A 313 -19.56 2.91 9.80
CA SER A 313 -20.09 1.69 10.42
C SER A 313 -19.26 1.23 11.61
N SER A 314 -18.16 1.96 11.89
CA SER A 314 -17.25 1.66 12.99
C SER A 314 -18.00 1.57 14.32
N ALA A 315 -17.76 0.50 15.06
CA ALA A 315 -18.49 0.16 16.27
C ALA A 315 -17.53 -0.12 17.42
N SER A 316 -18.00 0.12 18.66
CA SER A 316 -17.29 -0.34 19.84
C SER A 316 -17.19 -1.89 19.86
N PRO A 317 -16.26 -2.48 20.63
CA PRO A 317 -16.20 -3.93 20.78
C PRO A 317 -17.53 -4.57 21.20
N GLU A 318 -18.30 -3.89 22.07
CA GLU A 318 -19.62 -4.36 22.54
C GLU A 318 -20.68 -4.35 21.43
N ASP A 319 -20.71 -3.31 20.59
CA ASP A 319 -21.62 -3.23 19.44
C ASP A 319 -21.21 -4.23 18.34
N LEU A 320 -19.90 -4.49 18.21
CA LEU A 320 -19.38 -5.49 17.27
C LEU A 320 -19.85 -6.91 17.66
N GLU A 321 -19.82 -7.25 18.96
CA GLU A 321 -20.34 -8.54 19.44
C GLU A 321 -21.85 -8.69 19.18
N LYS A 322 -22.63 -7.62 19.34
CA LYS A 322 -24.07 -7.63 19.03
C LYS A 322 -24.30 -7.85 17.52
N SER A 323 -23.56 -7.17 16.69
CA SER A 323 -23.69 -7.31 15.23
C SER A 323 -23.22 -8.68 14.70
N GLN A 324 -22.23 -9.30 15.36
CA GLN A 324 -21.79 -10.66 15.00
C GLN A 324 -22.90 -11.72 15.14
N LYS A 325 -23.85 -11.52 16.06
CA LYS A 325 -25.04 -12.40 16.20
C LYS A 325 -25.97 -12.35 14.98
N LEU A 326 -25.88 -11.31 14.15
CA LEU A 326 -26.64 -11.18 12.89
C LEU A 326 -25.98 -11.90 11.71
N GLY A 327 -24.82 -12.55 11.94
CA GLY A 327 -23.99 -13.19 10.92
C GLY A 327 -22.83 -12.30 10.47
N LYS A 328 -21.65 -12.55 11.00
CA LYS A 328 -20.44 -11.71 10.82
C LYS A 328 -20.14 -11.39 9.35
N GLU A 329 -20.10 -12.42 8.50
CA GLU A 329 -19.77 -12.26 7.07
C GLU A 329 -20.85 -11.48 6.31
N ARG A 330 -22.12 -11.77 6.60
CA ARG A 330 -23.25 -11.08 5.97
C ARG A 330 -23.30 -9.61 6.33
N VAL A 331 -23.02 -9.25 7.59
CA VAL A 331 -22.96 -7.86 8.05
C VAL A 331 -21.79 -7.14 7.39
N ALA A 332 -20.60 -7.74 7.39
CA ALA A 332 -19.41 -7.15 6.75
C ALA A 332 -19.64 -6.87 5.26
N ALA A 333 -20.13 -7.86 4.52
CA ALA A 333 -20.43 -7.72 3.10
C ALA A 333 -21.46 -6.60 2.83
N LYS A 334 -22.50 -6.48 3.68
CA LYS A 334 -23.53 -5.44 3.50
C LYS A 334 -23.00 -4.04 3.79
N ILE A 335 -22.14 -3.89 4.80
CA ILE A 335 -21.45 -2.62 5.10
C ILE A 335 -20.52 -2.22 3.93
N GLU A 336 -19.72 -3.15 3.43
CA GLU A 336 -18.80 -2.91 2.31
C GLU A 336 -19.56 -2.52 1.05
N GLU A 337 -20.62 -3.26 0.70
CA GLU A 337 -21.50 -2.94 -0.42
C GLU A 337 -22.09 -1.52 -0.30
N THR A 338 -22.55 -1.16 0.90
CA THR A 338 -23.15 0.15 1.14
C THR A 338 -22.12 1.28 1.02
N LEU A 339 -20.96 1.16 1.68
CA LEU A 339 -19.92 2.18 1.61
C LEU A 339 -19.35 2.32 0.20
N ALA A 340 -19.17 1.22 -0.52
CA ALA A 340 -18.75 1.21 -1.91
C ALA A 340 -19.79 1.84 -2.86
N GLY A 341 -21.07 1.55 -2.64
CA GLY A 341 -22.19 2.18 -3.36
C GLY A 341 -22.25 3.69 -3.15
N LEU A 342 -22.05 4.14 -1.90
CA LEU A 342 -22.00 5.58 -1.58
C LEU A 342 -20.81 6.28 -2.25
N ALA A 343 -19.63 5.66 -2.29
CA ALA A 343 -18.48 6.21 -2.98
C ALA A 343 -18.74 6.39 -4.49
N ARG A 344 -19.35 5.38 -5.11
CA ARG A 344 -19.72 5.44 -6.53
C ARG A 344 -20.72 6.54 -6.81
N MET A 345 -21.83 6.58 -6.05
CA MET A 345 -22.83 7.64 -6.21
C MET A 345 -22.24 9.03 -5.98
N ALA A 346 -21.35 9.18 -5.00
CA ALA A 346 -20.66 10.45 -4.75
C ALA A 346 -19.84 10.89 -5.98
N ALA A 347 -19.04 9.99 -6.56
CA ALA A 347 -18.25 10.29 -7.75
C ALA A 347 -19.15 10.66 -8.95
N GLU A 348 -20.26 9.97 -9.15
CA GLU A 348 -21.26 10.24 -10.20
C GLU A 348 -21.97 11.59 -10.01
N HIS A 349 -22.10 12.08 -8.76
CA HIS A 349 -22.76 13.35 -8.41
C HIS A 349 -21.79 14.49 -8.12
N GLY A 350 -20.56 14.43 -8.65
CA GLY A 350 -19.61 15.53 -8.63
C GLY A 350 -18.84 15.72 -7.33
N TYR A 351 -18.81 14.71 -6.45
CA TYR A 351 -17.86 14.66 -5.34
C TYR A 351 -16.48 14.35 -5.90
N THR A 352 -15.54 15.23 -5.67
CA THR A 352 -14.18 15.11 -6.21
C THR A 352 -13.13 14.68 -5.17
N ARG A 353 -13.55 14.50 -3.92
CA ARG A 353 -12.66 14.09 -2.82
C ARG A 353 -13.33 13.01 -2.01
N ILE A 354 -12.75 11.81 -2.01
CA ILE A 354 -13.27 10.65 -1.28
C ILE A 354 -12.16 10.09 -0.39
N ILE A 355 -12.39 10.13 0.92
CA ILE A 355 -11.46 9.64 1.95
C ILE A 355 -12.05 8.37 2.55
N VAL A 356 -11.28 7.28 2.57
CA VAL A 356 -11.75 5.96 3.03
C VAL A 356 -10.84 5.40 4.11
N ALA A 357 -11.43 4.96 5.22
CA ALA A 357 -10.75 4.33 6.33
C ALA A 357 -11.21 2.88 6.55
N GLY A 358 -10.31 1.95 6.30
CA GLY A 358 -10.51 0.50 6.39
C GLY A 358 -9.91 -0.21 5.19
N GLY A 359 -9.14 -1.28 5.40
CA GLY A 359 -8.51 -2.02 4.30
C GLY A 359 -9.53 -2.65 3.36
N GLU A 360 -10.48 -3.40 3.90
CA GLU A 360 -11.57 -4.05 3.15
C GLU A 360 -12.46 -3.00 2.48
N THR A 361 -12.87 -1.95 3.21
CA THR A 361 -13.64 -0.84 2.67
C THR A 361 -12.91 -0.13 1.52
N SER A 362 -11.61 0.11 1.66
CA SER A 362 -10.78 0.71 0.59
C SER A 362 -10.77 -0.16 -0.65
N GLY A 363 -10.65 -1.47 -0.49
CA GLY A 363 -10.72 -2.43 -1.58
C GLY A 363 -12.07 -2.43 -2.30
N ALA A 364 -13.17 -2.47 -1.54
CA ALA A 364 -14.53 -2.43 -2.07
C ALA A 364 -14.82 -1.12 -2.81
N VAL A 365 -14.42 0.01 -2.24
CA VAL A 365 -14.57 1.34 -2.88
C VAL A 365 -13.75 1.43 -4.18
N THR A 366 -12.50 0.98 -4.18
CA THR A 366 -11.67 0.99 -5.39
C THR A 366 -12.28 0.14 -6.51
N GLN A 367 -12.83 -1.01 -6.15
CA GLN A 367 -13.52 -1.89 -7.09
C GLN A 367 -14.81 -1.25 -7.65
N ALA A 368 -15.61 -0.63 -6.79
CA ALA A 368 -16.88 0.01 -7.18
C ALA A 368 -16.67 1.25 -8.07
N LEU A 369 -15.60 2.00 -7.85
CA LEU A 369 -15.21 3.14 -8.68
C LEU A 369 -14.65 2.72 -10.04
N GLY A 370 -14.16 1.49 -10.19
CA GLY A 370 -13.69 0.93 -11.45
C GLY A 370 -12.39 1.51 -12.01
N TYR A 371 -11.70 2.36 -11.26
CA TYR A 371 -10.42 2.92 -11.71
C TYR A 371 -9.29 1.92 -11.54
N GLN A 372 -8.53 1.72 -12.61
CA GLN A 372 -7.42 0.77 -12.63
C GLN A 372 -6.04 1.42 -12.41
N ALA A 373 -5.89 2.71 -12.74
CA ALA A 373 -4.61 3.39 -12.72
C ALA A 373 -4.69 4.73 -11.97
N PHE A 374 -3.68 5.00 -11.14
CA PHE A 374 -3.63 6.16 -10.26
C PHE A 374 -2.26 6.84 -10.34
N GLN A 375 -2.26 8.15 -10.56
CA GLN A 375 -1.10 8.99 -10.24
C GLN A 375 -1.01 9.12 -8.73
N ILE A 376 0.18 8.92 -8.18
CA ILE A 376 0.43 9.00 -6.74
C ILE A 376 0.94 10.41 -6.41
N GLY A 377 0.33 11.04 -5.43
CA GLY A 377 0.68 12.37 -4.90
C GLY A 377 1.30 12.30 -3.51
N GLU A 378 1.29 13.44 -2.82
CA GLU A 378 1.80 13.55 -1.44
C GLU A 378 1.06 12.64 -0.46
N SER A 379 1.74 12.24 0.60
CA SER A 379 1.19 11.37 1.64
C SER A 379 0.54 12.15 2.77
N VAL A 380 -0.72 11.86 3.07
CA VAL A 380 -1.45 12.35 4.25
C VAL A 380 -0.82 11.81 5.55
N ALA A 381 -0.40 10.56 5.50
CA ALA A 381 0.33 9.86 6.56
C ALA A 381 1.30 8.87 5.90
N PRO A 382 2.33 8.38 6.62
CA PRO A 382 3.20 7.34 6.08
C PRO A 382 2.41 6.17 5.50
N GLY A 383 2.64 5.85 4.22
CA GLY A 383 1.94 4.79 3.51
C GLY A 383 0.52 5.12 3.00
N VAL A 384 0.07 6.35 3.15
CA VAL A 384 -1.27 6.77 2.73
C VAL A 384 -1.20 8.00 1.83
N PRO A 385 -0.96 7.83 0.52
CA PRO A 385 -0.90 8.94 -0.43
C PRO A 385 -2.27 9.44 -0.85
N VAL A 386 -2.31 10.67 -1.34
CA VAL A 386 -3.40 11.14 -2.20
C VAL A 386 -3.23 10.48 -3.57
N MET A 387 -4.29 9.89 -4.09
CA MET A 387 -4.29 9.19 -5.37
C MET A 387 -5.25 9.88 -6.34
N THR A 388 -4.81 10.09 -7.57
CA THR A 388 -5.61 10.66 -8.65
C THR A 388 -5.79 9.62 -9.74
N PRO A 389 -7.02 9.14 -10.02
CA PRO A 389 -7.23 8.22 -11.14
C PRO A 389 -6.81 8.85 -12.46
N LEU A 390 -6.07 8.14 -13.31
CA LEU A 390 -5.67 8.65 -14.62
C LEU A 390 -6.88 8.93 -15.53
N ALA A 391 -7.92 8.12 -15.41
CA ALA A 391 -9.17 8.28 -16.18
C ALA A 391 -10.08 9.42 -15.65
N ASN A 392 -9.85 9.92 -14.43
CA ASN A 392 -10.61 11.01 -13.83
C ASN A 392 -9.68 11.94 -13.02
N PRO A 393 -8.96 12.86 -13.67
CA PRO A 393 -8.00 13.72 -13.00
C PRO A 393 -8.61 14.72 -12.01
N SER A 394 -9.92 14.88 -11.98
CA SER A 394 -10.60 15.75 -11.00
C SER A 394 -10.83 15.07 -9.65
N LEU A 395 -10.81 13.73 -9.61
CA LEU A 395 -11.06 12.96 -8.38
C LEU A 395 -9.76 12.80 -7.57
N ARG A 396 -9.86 12.96 -6.27
CA ARG A 396 -8.81 12.70 -5.28
C ARG A 396 -9.30 11.61 -4.33
N LEU A 397 -8.55 10.52 -4.24
CA LEU A 397 -8.83 9.40 -3.35
C LEU A 397 -7.75 9.33 -2.28
N VAL A 398 -8.16 9.09 -1.03
CA VAL A 398 -7.25 8.77 0.08
C VAL A 398 -7.77 7.48 0.71
N LEU A 399 -7.00 6.41 0.60
CA LEU A 399 -7.38 5.08 1.06
C LEU A 399 -6.39 4.62 2.13
N LYS A 400 -6.89 4.36 3.36
CA LYS A 400 -6.02 3.92 4.45
C LYS A 400 -6.46 2.59 5.06
N SER A 401 -5.48 1.79 5.50
CA SER A 401 -5.71 0.69 6.42
C SER A 401 -6.15 1.20 7.80
N GLY A 402 -6.85 0.38 8.57
CA GLY A 402 -7.50 0.80 9.81
C GLY A 402 -6.61 1.55 10.81
N ASN A 403 -5.39 1.06 11.04
CA ASN A 403 -4.48 1.61 12.05
C ASN A 403 -3.53 2.72 11.54
N PHE A 404 -3.63 3.14 10.28
CA PHE A 404 -2.75 4.16 9.71
C PHE A 404 -3.21 5.57 10.04
N GLY A 405 -2.25 6.51 10.06
CA GLY A 405 -2.48 7.92 10.32
C GLY A 405 -2.60 8.28 11.80
N GLN A 406 -2.61 9.57 12.08
CA GLN A 406 -2.82 10.14 13.41
C GLN A 406 -4.30 10.43 13.67
N GLU A 407 -4.65 10.94 14.84
CA GLU A 407 -6.04 11.21 15.23
C GLU A 407 -6.72 12.27 14.34
N ASP A 408 -5.97 13.28 13.88
CA ASP A 408 -6.41 14.35 12.98
C ASP A 408 -6.48 13.96 11.49
N PHE A 409 -6.37 12.67 11.17
CA PHE A 409 -6.20 12.16 9.81
C PHE A 409 -7.26 12.66 8.81
N PHE A 410 -8.54 12.65 9.19
CA PHE A 410 -9.62 13.07 8.27
C PHE A 410 -9.54 14.55 7.92
N THR A 411 -9.24 15.39 8.90
CA THR A 411 -9.04 16.83 8.69
C THR A 411 -7.87 17.07 7.73
N ARG A 412 -6.72 16.44 7.98
CA ARG A 412 -5.54 16.55 7.10
C ARG A 412 -5.80 16.04 5.70
N ALA A 413 -6.50 14.91 5.55
CA ALA A 413 -6.84 14.36 4.25
C ALA A 413 -7.72 15.32 3.44
N LEU A 414 -8.70 15.95 4.08
CA LEU A 414 -9.56 16.96 3.46
C LEU A 414 -8.79 18.22 3.06
N GLU A 415 -7.88 18.69 3.91
CA GLU A 415 -7.01 19.83 3.59
C GLU A 415 -6.09 19.54 2.41
N MET A 416 -5.42 18.37 2.42
CA MET A 416 -4.48 18.01 1.36
C MET A 416 -5.16 17.75 0.03
N THR A 417 -6.36 17.13 0.04
CA THR A 417 -7.13 16.90 -1.19
C THR A 417 -7.79 18.16 -1.72
N GLY A 418 -7.96 19.22 -0.92
CA GLY A 418 -8.49 20.52 -1.31
C GLY A 418 -7.45 21.50 -1.85
N LYS A 419 -6.16 21.25 -1.66
CA LYS A 419 -5.08 22.08 -2.18
C LYS A 419 -4.85 21.81 -3.68
N GLU A 420 -4.40 22.82 -4.39
CA GLU A 420 -3.77 22.59 -5.70
C GLU A 420 -2.56 21.68 -5.49
N ASN A 421 -2.56 20.50 -6.12
CA ASN A 421 -1.37 19.67 -6.13
C ASN A 421 -0.33 20.41 -6.97
N ILE A 422 0.56 21.14 -6.30
CA ILE A 422 1.84 21.50 -6.88
C ILE A 422 2.64 20.19 -6.86
N PRO A 423 3.00 19.59 -8.00
CA PRO A 423 3.85 18.41 -8.00
C PRO A 423 5.15 18.77 -7.30
N CYS A 424 5.52 17.99 -6.27
CA CYS A 424 6.86 18.06 -5.71
C CYS A 424 7.91 17.65 -6.72
#